data_433abe6b28bc86945acb953d441c3c64
#
_entry.id   433abe6b28bc86945acb953d441c3c64
#
_cell.length_a   1.000
_cell.length_b   1.000
_cell.length_c   1.000
_cell.angle_alpha   90.00
_cell.angle_beta   90.00
_cell.angle_gamma   90.00
#
_symmetry.space_group_name_H-M   'P 1'
#
loop_
_entity.id
_entity.type
_entity.pdbx_description
1 polymer ?
#
loop_
_entity_poly.entity_id
_entity_poly.type
_entity_poly.pdbx_seq_one_letter_code
_entity_poly.pdbx_strand_id
1 'polypeptide(L)'
;MNLKKLFFLICFYFLNSNILYALEPDNFVQITVNKASLILSTKSSKEEKINQLKKIAKDAVDIRGVGFYSLGSFRKSLNDEQKKKYLELFEDYFLKSFSSRLAEYTNPEIEVNDKKILNKNYTIVNSKLVGTSERPEVKIDWRIYTKDPNKPLIRDLIIEGLSLART
;
A
#
# COMPACT_ATOMS: atom_id res chain seq x y z
N MET A 1 5.67 23.07 48.78
CA MET A 1 5.57 21.83 47.96
C MET A 1 6.90 21.09 48.08
N ASN A 2 6.89 19.87 48.64
CA ASN A 2 8.14 19.14 48.92
C ASN A 2 8.89 18.79 47.64
N LEU A 3 10.16 19.15 47.58
CA LEU A 3 11.04 18.91 46.41
C LEU A 3 10.99 17.45 45.89
N LYS A 4 10.83 16.48 46.79
CA LYS A 4 10.65 15.05 46.48
C LYS A 4 9.33 14.76 45.71
N LYS A 5 8.23 15.46 46.01
CA LYS A 5 6.94 15.33 45.28
C LYS A 5 7.03 15.96 43.91
N LEU A 6 7.76 17.06 43.74
CA LEU A 6 8.00 17.71 42.46
C LEU A 6 8.84 16.81 41.54
N PHE A 7 9.87 16.16 42.08
CA PHE A 7 10.72 15.24 41.35
C PHE A 7 9.92 13.99 40.86
N PHE A 8 9.04 13.46 41.70
CA PHE A 8 8.18 12.32 41.33
C PHE A 8 7.14 12.68 40.26
N LEU A 9 6.63 13.92 40.28
CA LEU A 9 5.71 14.41 39.27
C LEU A 9 6.38 14.61 37.89
N ILE A 10 7.63 15.08 37.90
CA ILE A 10 8.43 15.27 36.67
C ILE A 10 8.80 13.91 36.05
N CYS A 11 9.18 12.92 36.85
CA CYS A 11 9.46 11.55 36.37
C CYS A 11 8.20 10.87 35.77
N PHE A 12 7.01 11.14 36.30
CA PHE A 12 5.76 10.55 35.78
C PHE A 12 5.34 11.16 34.43
N TYR A 13 5.75 12.40 34.15
CA TYR A 13 5.47 13.05 32.85
C TYR A 13 6.34 12.51 31.69
N PHE A 14 7.53 12.01 31.98
CA PHE A 14 8.42 11.43 30.96
C PHE A 14 8.08 9.99 30.56
N LEU A 15 7.22 9.29 31.33
CA LEU A 15 6.84 7.89 31.05
C LEU A 15 5.69 7.74 30.03
N ASN A 16 5.08 8.86 29.59
CA ASN A 16 3.98 8.82 28.61
C ASN A 16 4.37 9.31 27.20
N SER A 17 5.64 9.25 26.86
CA SER A 17 6.04 9.42 25.46
C SER A 17 5.56 8.22 24.67
N ASN A 18 4.36 8.30 24.08
CA ASN A 18 3.96 7.39 23.01
C ASN A 18 4.98 7.59 21.88
N ILE A 19 5.99 6.77 21.83
CA ILE A 19 6.90 6.70 20.68
C ILE A 19 6.04 6.16 19.54
N LEU A 20 5.53 7.06 18.73
CA LEU A 20 4.84 6.72 17.50
C LEU A 20 5.92 6.19 16.55
N TYR A 21 6.10 4.88 16.51
CA TYR A 21 7.01 4.26 15.55
C TYR A 21 6.42 4.46 14.15
N ALA A 22 7.17 5.18 13.32
CA ALA A 22 6.87 5.24 11.89
C ALA A 22 6.77 3.81 11.33
N LEU A 23 5.75 3.55 10.53
CA LEU A 23 5.57 2.24 9.90
C LEU A 23 6.59 2.10 8.76
N GLU A 24 7.60 1.28 8.98
CA GLU A 24 8.63 1.01 7.97
C GLU A 24 8.00 0.45 6.67
N PRO A 25 8.44 0.91 5.49
CA PRO A 25 7.83 0.57 4.21
C PRO A 25 7.79 -0.94 3.90
N ASP A 26 8.81 -1.68 4.26
CA ASP A 26 8.88 -3.15 4.13
C ASP A 26 7.86 -3.85 5.05
N ASN A 27 7.77 -3.44 6.30
CA ASN A 27 6.74 -3.92 7.23
C ASN A 27 5.32 -3.59 6.73
N PHE A 28 5.13 -2.40 6.18
CA PHE A 28 3.84 -2.01 5.58
C PHE A 28 3.46 -2.93 4.43
N VAL A 29 4.39 -3.21 3.51
CA VAL A 29 4.16 -4.15 2.41
C VAL A 29 3.87 -5.54 2.95
N GLN A 30 4.69 -6.05 3.89
CA GLN A 30 4.50 -7.38 4.48
C GLN A 30 3.12 -7.53 5.14
N ILE A 31 2.70 -6.54 5.93
CA ILE A 31 1.37 -6.54 6.55
C ILE A 31 0.26 -6.53 5.49
N THR A 32 0.43 -5.74 4.44
CA THR A 32 -0.57 -5.60 3.37
C THR A 32 -0.72 -6.90 2.58
N VAL A 33 0.39 -7.52 2.18
CA VAL A 33 0.36 -8.79 1.44
C VAL A 33 -0.17 -9.94 2.32
N ASN A 34 0.19 -9.99 3.59
CA ASN A 34 -0.32 -11.01 4.52
C ASN A 34 -1.85 -10.91 4.67
N LYS A 35 -2.39 -9.69 4.80
CA LYS A 35 -3.85 -9.48 4.84
C LYS A 35 -4.53 -9.96 3.56
N ALA A 36 -3.96 -9.64 2.39
CA ALA A 36 -4.50 -10.08 1.11
C ALA A 36 -4.44 -11.61 0.96
N SER A 37 -3.30 -12.23 1.27
CA SER A 37 -3.12 -13.69 1.22
C SER A 37 -4.09 -14.41 2.15
N LEU A 38 -4.30 -13.88 3.37
CA LEU A 38 -5.27 -14.44 4.31
C LEU A 38 -6.69 -14.46 3.72
N ILE A 39 -7.14 -13.37 3.10
CA ILE A 39 -8.44 -13.31 2.42
C ILE A 39 -8.52 -14.33 1.28
N LEU A 40 -7.48 -14.42 0.47
CA LEU A 40 -7.43 -15.32 -0.69
C LEU A 40 -7.42 -16.80 -0.29
N SER A 41 -6.91 -17.14 0.88
CA SER A 41 -6.89 -18.51 1.42
C SER A 41 -8.21 -18.94 2.06
N THR A 42 -9.16 -18.03 2.31
CA THR A 42 -10.46 -18.37 2.89
C THR A 42 -11.33 -19.20 1.93
N LYS A 43 -12.33 -19.88 2.48
CA LYS A 43 -13.38 -20.57 1.70
C LYS A 43 -14.54 -19.64 1.28
N SER A 44 -14.39 -18.33 1.49
CA SER A 44 -15.39 -17.34 1.10
C SER A 44 -15.63 -17.32 -0.41
N SER A 45 -16.79 -16.84 -0.81
CA SER A 45 -17.13 -16.65 -2.23
C SER A 45 -16.15 -15.68 -2.91
N LYS A 46 -16.02 -15.79 -4.24
CA LYS A 46 -15.18 -14.85 -5.02
C LYS A 46 -15.60 -13.40 -4.82
N GLU A 47 -16.91 -13.16 -4.72
CA GLU A 47 -17.46 -11.82 -4.51
C GLU A 47 -17.08 -11.24 -3.14
N GLU A 48 -17.17 -12.03 -2.09
CA GLU A 48 -16.73 -11.64 -0.74
C GLU A 48 -15.24 -11.33 -0.70
N LYS A 49 -14.40 -12.17 -1.32
CA LYS A 49 -12.95 -11.90 -1.46
C LYS A 49 -12.71 -10.58 -2.18
N ILE A 50 -13.37 -10.32 -3.32
CA ILE A 50 -13.26 -9.06 -4.06
C ILE A 50 -13.63 -7.88 -3.16
N ASN A 51 -14.72 -7.96 -2.41
CA ASN A 51 -15.16 -6.87 -1.55
C ASN A 51 -14.18 -6.58 -0.40
N GLN A 52 -13.56 -7.63 0.17
CA GLN A 52 -12.53 -7.46 1.20
C GLN A 52 -11.22 -6.90 0.62
N LEU A 53 -10.81 -7.36 -0.57
CA LEU A 53 -9.62 -6.84 -1.26
C LEU A 53 -9.77 -5.36 -1.66
N LYS A 54 -10.98 -4.93 -2.06
CA LYS A 54 -11.27 -3.50 -2.30
C LYS A 54 -11.02 -2.64 -1.06
N LYS A 55 -11.36 -3.13 0.14
CA LYS A 55 -11.09 -2.39 1.39
C LYS A 55 -9.58 -2.25 1.61
N ILE A 56 -8.82 -3.34 1.46
CA ILE A 56 -7.34 -3.28 1.56
C ILE A 56 -6.78 -2.28 0.55
N ALA A 57 -7.25 -2.31 -0.70
CA ALA A 57 -6.77 -1.40 -1.74
C ALA A 57 -7.06 0.08 -1.39
N LYS A 58 -8.24 0.39 -0.86
CA LYS A 58 -8.60 1.75 -0.42
C LYS A 58 -7.70 2.26 0.71
N ASP A 59 -7.31 1.37 1.62
CA ASP A 59 -6.49 1.73 2.78
C ASP A 59 -4.99 1.85 2.43
N ALA A 60 -4.51 0.98 1.51
CA ALA A 60 -3.09 0.82 1.25
C ALA A 60 -2.60 1.54 -0.01
N VAL A 61 -3.47 1.86 -0.98
CA VAL A 61 -3.07 2.44 -2.26
C VAL A 61 -3.45 3.92 -2.35
N ASP A 62 -2.53 4.76 -2.81
CA ASP A 62 -2.83 6.13 -3.20
C ASP A 62 -3.54 6.16 -4.58
N ILE A 63 -4.79 5.68 -4.61
CA ILE A 63 -5.55 5.53 -5.86
C ILE A 63 -5.65 6.86 -6.61
N ARG A 64 -5.85 7.98 -5.90
CA ARG A 64 -5.89 9.31 -6.52
C ARG A 64 -4.55 9.70 -7.14
N GLY A 65 -3.45 9.44 -6.42
CA GLY A 65 -2.11 9.70 -6.91
C GLY A 65 -1.76 8.86 -8.14
N VAL A 66 -2.16 7.58 -8.16
CA VAL A 66 -2.01 6.70 -9.33
C VAL A 66 -2.85 7.23 -10.50
N GLY A 67 -4.12 7.58 -10.26
CA GLY A 67 -5.00 8.14 -11.29
C GLY A 67 -4.48 9.45 -11.88
N PHE A 68 -3.98 10.37 -11.05
CA PHE A 68 -3.34 11.58 -11.57
C PHE A 68 -2.07 11.31 -12.38
N TYR A 69 -1.33 10.28 -11.99
CA TYR A 69 -0.11 9.90 -12.70
C TYR A 69 -0.43 9.27 -14.05
N SER A 70 -1.45 8.41 -14.13
CA SER A 70 -1.88 7.76 -15.38
C SER A 70 -2.47 8.73 -16.40
N LEU A 71 -2.99 9.90 -15.99
CA LEU A 71 -3.39 10.99 -16.91
C LEU A 71 -2.20 11.55 -17.71
N GLY A 72 -0.98 11.42 -17.24
CA GLY A 72 0.21 11.93 -17.91
C GLY A 72 0.11 13.43 -18.19
N SER A 73 0.38 13.83 -19.45
CA SER A 73 0.31 15.23 -19.89
C SER A 73 -1.12 15.78 -19.96
N PHE A 74 -2.12 14.93 -20.19
CA PHE A 74 -3.54 15.34 -20.30
C PHE A 74 -4.06 16.04 -19.05
N ARG A 75 -3.49 15.73 -17.86
CA ARG A 75 -3.88 16.42 -16.61
C ARG A 75 -3.75 17.95 -16.67
N LYS A 76 -2.94 18.49 -17.59
CA LYS A 76 -2.73 19.94 -17.74
C LYS A 76 -3.84 20.60 -18.56
N SER A 77 -4.51 19.86 -19.44
CA SER A 77 -5.60 20.36 -20.31
C SER A 77 -6.98 20.20 -19.69
N LEU A 78 -7.11 19.38 -18.62
CA LEU A 78 -8.38 19.17 -17.95
C LEU A 78 -8.66 20.28 -16.93
N ASN A 79 -9.93 20.75 -16.88
CA ASN A 79 -10.42 21.59 -15.79
C ASN A 79 -10.64 20.74 -14.50
N ASP A 80 -10.98 21.41 -13.39
CA ASP A 80 -11.09 20.75 -12.10
C ASP A 80 -12.30 19.78 -12.02
N GLU A 81 -13.38 20.08 -12.69
CA GLU A 81 -14.56 19.21 -12.78
C GLU A 81 -14.22 17.91 -13.55
N GLN A 82 -13.55 18.04 -14.70
CA GLN A 82 -13.08 16.90 -15.49
C GLN A 82 -12.09 16.04 -14.70
N LYS A 83 -11.14 16.66 -13.98
CA LYS A 83 -10.22 15.93 -13.11
C LYS A 83 -10.95 15.17 -11.99
N LYS A 84 -11.93 15.81 -11.35
CA LYS A 84 -12.75 15.19 -10.31
C LYS A 84 -13.50 13.98 -10.88
N LYS A 85 -14.21 14.17 -11.99
CA LYS A 85 -14.95 13.09 -12.65
C LYS A 85 -14.05 11.93 -13.07
N TYR A 86 -12.88 12.26 -13.65
CA TYR A 86 -11.91 11.23 -14.00
C TYR A 86 -11.47 10.41 -12.79
N LEU A 87 -11.14 11.06 -11.68
CA LEU A 87 -10.65 10.36 -10.48
C LEU A 87 -11.72 9.46 -9.85
N GLU A 88 -12.99 9.87 -9.86
CA GLU A 88 -14.10 9.04 -9.43
C GLU A 88 -14.23 7.76 -10.29
N LEU A 89 -14.23 7.91 -11.62
CA LEU A 89 -14.29 6.79 -12.55
C LEU A 89 -13.03 5.90 -12.47
N PHE A 90 -11.87 6.52 -12.28
CA PHE A 90 -10.61 5.78 -12.13
C PHE A 90 -10.61 4.93 -10.85
N GLU A 91 -11.07 5.48 -9.71
CA GLU A 91 -11.17 4.72 -8.46
C GLU A 91 -12.06 3.48 -8.64
N ASP A 92 -13.25 3.65 -9.21
CA ASP A 92 -14.19 2.54 -9.44
C ASP A 92 -13.58 1.47 -10.36
N TYR A 93 -12.97 1.91 -11.46
CA TYR A 93 -12.30 1.01 -12.41
C TYR A 93 -11.13 0.27 -11.75
N PHE A 94 -10.27 1.00 -11.05
CA PHE A 94 -9.11 0.45 -10.36
C PHE A 94 -9.53 -0.61 -9.32
N LEU A 95 -10.44 -0.26 -8.44
CA LEU A 95 -10.91 -1.16 -7.40
C LEU A 95 -11.55 -2.42 -7.97
N LYS A 96 -12.35 -2.29 -9.02
CA LYS A 96 -12.98 -3.43 -9.68
C LYS A 96 -11.96 -4.32 -10.36
N SER A 97 -11.11 -3.76 -11.22
CA SER A 97 -10.15 -4.51 -12.03
C SER A 97 -9.07 -5.18 -11.17
N PHE A 98 -8.46 -4.43 -10.25
CA PHE A 98 -7.39 -4.91 -9.39
C PHE A 98 -7.86 -6.02 -8.45
N SER A 99 -8.98 -5.79 -7.74
CA SER A 99 -9.50 -6.78 -6.79
C SER A 99 -10.01 -8.04 -7.48
N SER A 100 -10.61 -7.92 -8.67
CA SER A 100 -11.05 -9.09 -9.44
C SER A 100 -9.88 -9.95 -9.89
N ARG A 101 -8.78 -9.33 -10.34
CA ARG A 101 -7.55 -10.06 -10.73
C ARG A 101 -6.89 -10.74 -9.54
N LEU A 102 -6.78 -10.04 -8.40
CA LEU A 102 -6.22 -10.66 -7.19
C LEU A 102 -7.05 -11.85 -6.71
N ALA A 103 -8.39 -11.78 -6.83
CA ALA A 103 -9.27 -12.87 -6.40
C ALA A 103 -9.14 -14.16 -7.24
N GLU A 104 -8.37 -14.15 -8.32
CA GLU A 104 -8.05 -15.33 -9.13
C GLU A 104 -6.88 -16.16 -8.55
N TYR A 105 -6.11 -15.56 -7.64
CA TYR A 105 -5.02 -16.27 -6.97
C TYR A 105 -5.55 -17.10 -5.81
N THR A 106 -4.98 -18.31 -5.68
CA THR A 106 -5.26 -19.21 -4.54
C THR A 106 -3.96 -19.33 -3.74
N ASN A 107 -4.02 -19.02 -2.45
CA ASN A 107 -2.90 -19.10 -1.52
C ASN A 107 -1.59 -18.49 -2.07
N PRO A 108 -1.59 -17.22 -2.54
CA PRO A 108 -0.36 -16.59 -3.00
C PRO A 108 0.59 -16.39 -1.81
N GLU A 109 1.85 -16.74 -2.02
CA GLU A 109 2.93 -16.48 -1.07
C GLU A 109 3.84 -15.39 -1.65
N ILE A 110 3.99 -14.29 -0.89
CA ILE A 110 4.85 -13.17 -1.27
C ILE A 110 5.93 -13.01 -0.21
N GLU A 111 7.16 -13.15 -0.63
CA GLU A 111 8.35 -12.92 0.19
C GLU A 111 8.83 -11.48 -0.01
N VAL A 112 8.80 -10.68 1.04
CA VAL A 112 9.39 -9.34 1.07
C VAL A 112 10.86 -9.47 1.41
N ASN A 113 11.74 -8.94 0.56
CA ASN A 113 13.19 -9.15 0.67
C ASN A 113 13.88 -7.96 1.31
N ASP A 114 13.96 -6.85 0.58
CA ASP A 114 14.70 -5.66 0.97
C ASP A 114 13.97 -4.37 0.57
N LYS A 115 14.53 -3.24 0.94
CA LYS A 115 14.03 -1.92 0.56
C LYS A 115 15.16 -1.00 0.14
N LYS A 116 14.85 -0.10 -0.80
CA LYS A 116 15.75 0.95 -1.28
C LYS A 116 15.08 2.31 -1.19
N ILE A 117 15.63 3.21 -0.41
CA ILE A 117 15.17 4.60 -0.34
C ILE A 117 15.55 5.29 -1.65
N LEU A 118 14.57 5.79 -2.41
CA LEU A 118 14.81 6.56 -3.63
C LEU A 118 15.06 8.03 -3.31
N ASN A 119 14.26 8.59 -2.41
CA ASN A 119 14.36 9.96 -1.92
C ASN A 119 13.51 10.12 -0.65
N LYS A 120 13.42 11.33 -0.11
CA LYS A 120 12.65 11.64 1.12
C LYS A 120 11.17 11.25 1.10
N ASN A 121 10.59 11.02 -0.09
CA ASN A 121 9.16 10.75 -0.25
C ASN A 121 8.85 9.35 -0.81
N TYR A 122 9.87 8.61 -1.26
CA TYR A 122 9.66 7.34 -1.95
C TYR A 122 10.69 6.28 -1.55
N THR A 123 10.18 5.10 -1.27
CA THR A 123 10.98 3.89 -1.06
C THR A 123 10.48 2.81 -2.02
N ILE A 124 11.39 2.05 -2.61
CA ILE A 124 11.08 0.79 -3.28
C ILE A 124 11.23 -0.33 -2.25
N VAL A 125 10.23 -1.18 -2.16
CA VAL A 125 10.31 -2.46 -1.45
C VAL A 125 10.32 -3.55 -2.49
N ASN A 126 11.30 -4.44 -2.40
CA ASN A 126 11.46 -5.55 -3.32
C ASN A 126 10.80 -6.80 -2.73
N SER A 127 10.09 -7.54 -3.55
CA SER A 127 9.49 -8.81 -3.18
C SER A 127 9.40 -9.76 -4.36
N LYS A 128 9.03 -10.99 -4.08
CA LYS A 128 8.69 -11.97 -5.10
C LYS A 128 7.42 -12.72 -4.73
N LEU A 129 6.59 -12.97 -5.72
CA LEU A 129 5.54 -13.97 -5.63
C LEU A 129 6.20 -15.33 -5.87
N VAL A 130 6.12 -16.21 -4.88
CA VAL A 130 6.73 -17.54 -4.94
C VAL A 130 6.09 -18.35 -6.07
N GLY A 131 6.93 -18.96 -6.91
CA GLY A 131 6.49 -19.82 -7.99
C GLY A 131 5.84 -21.12 -7.47
N THR A 132 5.03 -21.74 -8.31
CA THR A 132 4.42 -23.05 -8.06
C THR A 132 4.74 -23.99 -9.25
N SER A 133 4.30 -25.25 -9.18
CA SER A 133 4.41 -26.16 -10.33
C SER A 133 3.69 -25.66 -11.60
N GLU A 134 2.71 -24.76 -11.43
CA GLU A 134 1.87 -24.24 -12.52
C GLU A 134 2.22 -22.80 -12.93
N ARG A 135 2.97 -22.07 -12.11
CA ARG A 135 3.28 -20.65 -12.33
C ARG A 135 4.73 -20.34 -11.95
N PRO A 136 5.46 -19.59 -12.78
CA PRO A 136 6.80 -19.14 -12.43
C PRO A 136 6.78 -18.17 -11.25
N GLU A 137 7.95 -18.00 -10.63
CA GLU A 137 8.21 -16.90 -9.69
C GLU A 137 8.08 -15.56 -10.43
N VAL A 138 7.55 -14.55 -9.76
CA VAL A 138 7.34 -13.19 -10.32
C VAL A 138 7.96 -12.15 -9.38
N LYS A 139 8.82 -11.29 -9.90
CA LYS A 139 9.38 -10.15 -9.16
C LYS A 139 8.37 -9.02 -9.08
N ILE A 140 8.20 -8.47 -7.88
CA ILE A 140 7.29 -7.37 -7.62
C ILE A 140 8.03 -6.30 -6.80
N ASP A 141 8.19 -5.13 -7.39
CA ASP A 141 8.73 -3.95 -6.70
C ASP A 141 7.59 -3.00 -6.37
N TRP A 142 7.50 -2.63 -5.10
CA TRP A 142 6.46 -1.74 -4.57
C TRP A 142 7.02 -0.35 -4.41
N ARG A 143 6.49 0.62 -5.15
CA ARG A 143 6.84 2.03 -4.93
C ARG A 143 5.95 2.61 -3.85
N ILE A 144 6.53 2.79 -2.67
CA ILE A 144 5.84 3.29 -1.49
C ILE A 144 6.06 4.79 -1.35
N TYR A 145 4.95 5.53 -1.18
CA TYR A 145 4.98 6.95 -0.86
C TYR A 145 5.06 7.12 0.65
N THR A 146 6.14 7.75 1.12
CA THR A 146 6.55 7.81 2.52
C THR A 146 6.62 9.24 3.06
N LYS A 147 5.95 10.20 2.40
CA LYS A 147 5.92 11.59 2.86
C LYS A 147 5.32 11.71 4.26
N ASP A 148 4.28 10.92 4.57
CA ASP A 148 3.77 10.71 5.92
C ASP A 148 4.27 9.35 6.40
N PRO A 149 5.25 9.31 7.32
CA PRO A 149 5.82 8.06 7.81
C PRO A 149 4.83 7.21 8.60
N ASN A 150 3.74 7.81 9.12
CA ASN A 150 2.70 7.10 9.85
C ASN A 150 1.63 6.51 8.92
N LYS A 151 1.60 6.95 7.66
CA LYS A 151 0.63 6.50 6.66
C LYS A 151 1.28 6.29 5.30
N PRO A 152 2.18 5.31 5.17
CA PRO A 152 2.75 4.94 3.87
C PRO A 152 1.63 4.45 2.94
N LEU A 153 1.77 4.72 1.63
CA LEU A 153 0.80 4.32 0.60
C LEU A 153 1.52 3.73 -0.60
N ILE A 154 0.96 2.68 -1.19
CA ILE A 154 1.42 2.12 -2.46
C ILE A 154 1.07 3.12 -3.58
N ARG A 155 2.07 3.52 -4.37
CA ARG A 155 1.94 4.46 -5.49
C ARG A 155 2.15 3.80 -6.85
N ASP A 156 2.80 2.64 -6.89
CA ASP A 156 3.03 1.85 -8.08
C ASP A 156 3.40 0.41 -7.72
N LEU A 157 3.07 -0.50 -8.60
CA LEU A 157 3.58 -1.86 -8.61
C LEU A 157 4.37 -2.05 -9.92
N ILE A 158 5.61 -2.48 -9.79
CA ILE A 158 6.49 -2.76 -10.92
C ILE A 158 6.65 -4.28 -10.96
N ILE A 159 6.02 -4.93 -11.93
CA ILE A 159 6.00 -6.38 -12.09
C ILE A 159 6.93 -6.73 -13.24
N GLU A 160 7.95 -7.54 -12.97
CA GLU A 160 8.98 -7.89 -13.96
C GLU A 160 9.56 -6.66 -14.69
N GLY A 161 9.75 -5.56 -13.96
CA GLY A 161 10.26 -4.31 -14.48
C GLY A 161 9.23 -3.40 -15.17
N LEU A 162 7.97 -3.82 -15.31
CA LEU A 162 6.88 -3.05 -15.93
C LEU A 162 6.04 -2.36 -14.86
N SER A 163 6.00 -1.03 -14.90
CA SER A 163 5.17 -0.22 -13.99
C SER A 163 3.70 -0.29 -14.37
N LEU A 164 2.83 -0.68 -13.43
CA LEU A 164 1.38 -0.72 -13.66
C LEU A 164 0.75 0.67 -13.76
N ALA A 165 1.39 1.69 -13.17
CA ALA A 165 0.90 3.06 -13.24
C ALA A 165 1.28 3.78 -14.55
N ARG A 166 2.17 3.19 -15.38
CA ARG A 166 2.69 3.78 -16.62
C ARG A 166 2.27 3.05 -17.90
N THR A 167 1.54 1.96 -17.78
CA THR A 167 1.05 1.19 -18.95
C THR A 167 -0.14 1.85 -19.61
#